data_1ad39feafdd248271e5f245d4830ac0a
#
_entry.id   1ad39feafdd248271e5f245d4830ac0a
#
_cell.length_a   1.000
_cell.length_b   1.000
_cell.length_c   1.000
_cell.angle_alpha   90.00
_cell.angle_beta   90.00
_cell.angle_gamma   90.00
#
_symmetry.space_group_name_H-M   'P 1'
#
loop_
_entity.id
_entity.type
_entity.pdbx_description
1 polymer ?
#
loop_
_entity_poly.entity_id
_entity_poly.type
_entity_poly.pdbx_seq_one_letter_code
_entity_poly.pdbx_strand_id
1 'polypeptide(L)'
;MKSDKSNLTVRYADGRDTDALYKLWKECFHDTDAFMAYYFDYYLRDNRILILEQKNQLKSMIHLNPYTLSVCGKKVNSLYVVGVATDADFRHRGAMTRLLQRTFSDCYAGRIPLIYLMPANEAIYTPFQFAYIYSQYVEKKTHTPFSSIHNVDAAIVRDISAHPVSEEAERQQLADWSNSLLSRHYDVFTWRDAYYFERLQMENQADGGDLLLLSANGKQIGYVSYACEEIMEIREIYCEPEWQSAVGQWVLQAFRDKEGELLPLVQAPFIADAADVRGMKRPIIMGRIIDTAEWIKCMPIRNISLDIAISIIDRWIPENEGTWYWQISPEGNSFERTERPWDICLDIDTFLQWLSGYIPADELIRQHRILLRTDWQENDAMYTLEQIPVLHGLMINEIV
;
A
#
# COMPACT_ATOMS: atom_id res chain seq x y z
N MET A 1 -1.45 -8.77 41.17
CA MET A 1 -0.67 -9.85 40.57
C MET A 1 0.49 -9.20 39.81
N LYS A 2 1.76 -9.41 40.26
CA LYS A 2 2.92 -8.98 39.48
C LYS A 2 2.95 -9.85 38.23
N SER A 3 2.79 -9.24 37.02
CA SER A 3 2.95 -9.97 35.77
C SER A 3 4.38 -10.53 35.73
N ASP A 4 4.47 -11.83 35.55
CA ASP A 4 5.74 -12.54 35.35
C ASP A 4 6.35 -12.06 34.02
N LYS A 5 7.14 -10.98 34.08
CA LYS A 5 7.83 -10.39 32.94
C LYS A 5 9.09 -11.19 32.54
N SER A 6 9.35 -12.29 33.25
CA SER A 6 10.51 -13.14 33.01
C SER A 6 10.23 -14.09 31.84
N ASN A 7 11.05 -13.99 30.81
CA ASN A 7 11.11 -14.81 29.60
C ASN A 7 10.21 -14.46 28.42
N LEU A 8 10.01 -13.15 28.14
CA LEU A 8 9.49 -12.73 26.83
C LEU A 8 10.66 -12.43 25.89
N THR A 9 10.73 -13.12 24.77
CA THR A 9 11.77 -12.94 23.74
C THR A 9 11.12 -12.52 22.44
N VAL A 10 11.67 -11.48 21.81
CA VAL A 10 11.33 -11.10 20.43
C VAL A 10 12.50 -11.50 19.54
N ARG A 11 12.22 -12.32 18.54
CA ARG A 11 13.20 -12.79 17.55
C ARG A 11 12.58 -13.00 16.19
N TYR A 12 13.40 -13.12 15.18
CA TYR A 12 12.94 -13.63 13.89
C TYR A 12 12.61 -15.11 14.01
N ALA A 13 11.53 -15.52 13.34
CA ALA A 13 11.16 -16.91 13.18
C ALA A 13 12.16 -17.65 12.29
N ASP A 14 12.26 -18.94 12.48
CA ASP A 14 13.00 -19.85 11.60
C ASP A 14 12.14 -21.10 11.26
N GLY A 15 12.68 -22.04 10.49
CA GLY A 15 11.93 -23.21 10.03
C GLY A 15 11.33 -24.09 11.14
N ARG A 16 11.76 -23.95 12.40
CA ARG A 16 11.16 -24.67 13.55
C ARG A 16 9.82 -24.07 14.00
N ASP A 17 9.54 -22.85 13.60
CA ASP A 17 8.36 -22.10 14.02
C ASP A 17 7.17 -22.30 13.07
N THR A 18 7.37 -22.88 11.87
CA THR A 18 6.38 -22.95 10.80
C THR A 18 5.04 -23.52 11.26
N ASP A 19 5.04 -24.64 11.98
CA ASP A 19 3.79 -25.26 12.46
C ASP A 19 3.05 -24.37 13.46
N ALA A 20 3.80 -23.66 14.34
CA ALA A 20 3.22 -22.76 15.32
C ALA A 20 2.67 -21.49 14.67
N LEU A 21 3.36 -20.96 13.66
CA LEU A 21 2.91 -19.82 12.85
C LEU A 21 1.62 -20.17 12.09
N TYR A 22 1.60 -21.32 11.40
CA TYR A 22 0.44 -21.82 10.68
C TYR A 22 -0.77 -21.94 11.60
N LYS A 23 -0.58 -22.55 12.77
CA LYS A 23 -1.64 -22.73 13.77
C LYS A 23 -2.18 -21.39 14.25
N LEU A 24 -1.31 -20.45 14.64
CA LEU A 24 -1.73 -19.14 15.13
C LEU A 24 -2.45 -18.33 14.03
N TRP A 25 -1.99 -18.44 12.77
CA TRP A 25 -2.66 -17.82 11.63
C TRP A 25 -4.09 -18.35 11.49
N LYS A 26 -4.25 -19.67 11.43
CA LYS A 26 -5.56 -20.34 11.29
C LYS A 26 -6.52 -20.04 12.44
N GLU A 27 -6.00 -19.80 13.64
CA GLU A 27 -6.80 -19.41 14.82
C GLU A 27 -7.27 -17.93 14.75
N CYS A 28 -6.55 -17.08 14.06
CA CYS A 28 -6.81 -15.64 14.03
C CYS A 28 -7.48 -15.15 12.75
N PHE A 29 -7.28 -15.86 11.63
CA PHE A 29 -7.77 -15.49 10.31
C PHE A 29 -8.64 -16.62 9.74
N HIS A 30 -9.52 -16.28 8.81
CA HIS A 30 -10.48 -17.22 8.22
C HIS A 30 -10.15 -17.56 6.76
N ASP A 31 -8.85 -17.54 6.42
CA ASP A 31 -8.40 -17.82 5.07
C ASP A 31 -8.62 -19.28 4.70
N THR A 32 -8.80 -19.55 3.39
CA THR A 32 -9.02 -20.88 2.86
C THR A 32 -7.78 -21.78 3.04
N ASP A 33 -7.97 -23.09 3.07
CA ASP A 33 -6.85 -24.03 3.10
C ASP A 33 -5.95 -23.89 1.85
N ALA A 34 -6.50 -23.48 0.70
CA ALA A 34 -5.75 -23.24 -0.52
C ALA A 34 -4.87 -21.99 -0.41
N PHE A 35 -5.40 -20.88 0.10
CA PHE A 35 -4.62 -19.69 0.38
C PHE A 35 -3.52 -19.96 1.42
N MET A 36 -3.85 -20.68 2.50
CA MET A 36 -2.88 -21.08 3.52
C MET A 36 -1.72 -21.90 2.94
N ALA A 37 -2.02 -22.87 2.05
CA ALA A 37 -0.99 -23.65 1.37
C ALA A 37 -0.10 -22.77 0.49
N TYR A 38 -0.71 -21.89 -0.33
CA TYR A 38 0.04 -20.91 -1.12
C TYR A 38 0.94 -20.05 -0.25
N TYR A 39 0.38 -19.44 0.79
CA TYR A 39 1.10 -18.48 1.63
C TYR A 39 2.26 -19.14 2.39
N PHE A 40 2.03 -20.27 3.04
CA PHE A 40 3.03 -20.94 3.87
C PHE A 40 4.05 -21.75 3.08
N ASP A 41 3.67 -22.35 1.94
CA ASP A 41 4.58 -23.18 1.14
C ASP A 41 5.40 -22.37 0.12
N TYR A 42 4.84 -21.24 -0.35
CA TYR A 42 5.46 -20.45 -1.41
C TYR A 42 5.82 -19.03 -0.96
N TYR A 43 4.88 -18.27 -0.46
CA TYR A 43 5.04 -16.83 -0.20
C TYR A 43 6.01 -16.55 0.95
N LEU A 44 6.07 -17.40 1.98
CA LEU A 44 6.95 -17.23 3.14
C LEU A 44 8.45 -17.34 2.85
N ARG A 45 8.86 -17.80 1.68
CA ARG A 45 10.28 -18.01 1.35
C ARG A 45 11.14 -16.76 1.50
N ASP A 46 10.57 -15.60 1.19
CA ASP A 46 11.26 -14.31 1.19
C ASP A 46 10.86 -13.41 2.37
N ASN A 47 9.88 -13.83 3.15
CA ASN A 47 9.33 -13.02 4.21
C ASN A 47 10.17 -13.08 5.48
N ARG A 48 10.17 -11.97 6.21
CA ARG A 48 10.70 -11.90 7.56
C ARG A 48 9.54 -11.93 8.54
N ILE A 49 9.58 -12.85 9.48
CA ILE A 49 8.54 -12.95 10.51
C ILE A 49 9.17 -12.68 11.85
N LEU A 50 8.70 -11.63 12.53
CA LEU A 50 9.03 -11.42 13.93
C LEU A 50 8.01 -12.13 14.80
N ILE A 51 8.51 -12.85 15.82
CA ILE A 51 7.69 -13.52 16.80
C ILE A 51 8.00 -13.01 18.21
N LEU A 52 6.99 -13.03 19.05
CA LEU A 52 7.14 -12.94 20.48
C LEU A 52 6.83 -14.27 21.10
N GLU A 53 7.76 -14.82 21.82
CA GLU A 53 7.61 -16.09 22.54
C GLU A 53 7.70 -15.91 24.06
N GLN A 54 7.00 -16.79 24.76
CA GLN A 54 7.11 -16.95 26.22
C GLN A 54 7.32 -18.42 26.54
N LYS A 55 8.41 -18.74 27.24
CA LYS A 55 8.76 -20.13 27.61
C LYS A 55 8.78 -21.07 26.39
N ASN A 56 9.39 -20.62 25.30
CA ASN A 56 9.48 -21.31 24.01
C ASN A 56 8.12 -21.60 23.36
N GLN A 57 7.08 -20.85 23.70
CA GLN A 57 5.78 -20.91 23.04
C GLN A 57 5.51 -19.61 22.28
N LEU A 58 5.14 -19.71 21.03
CA LEU A 58 4.70 -18.58 20.21
C LEU A 58 3.46 -17.92 20.84
N LYS A 59 3.52 -16.62 21.05
CA LYS A 59 2.44 -15.81 21.63
C LYS A 59 1.93 -14.73 20.70
N SER A 60 2.77 -14.23 19.81
CA SER A 60 2.39 -13.22 18.83
C SER A 60 3.35 -13.26 17.65
N MET A 61 2.87 -12.86 16.49
CA MET A 61 3.64 -12.77 15.25
C MET A 61 3.29 -11.52 14.47
N ILE A 62 4.21 -11.11 13.61
CA ILE A 62 4.04 -10.09 12.58
C ILE A 62 4.84 -10.52 11.36
N HIS A 63 4.19 -10.56 10.22
CA HIS A 63 4.81 -10.88 8.95
C HIS A 63 5.21 -9.60 8.24
N LEU A 64 6.40 -9.58 7.68
CA LEU A 64 7.02 -8.43 7.01
C LEU A 64 7.37 -8.84 5.59
N ASN A 65 6.45 -8.58 4.68
CA ASN A 65 6.58 -8.96 3.28
C ASN A 65 7.39 -7.90 2.53
N PRO A 66 8.52 -8.24 1.92
CA PRO A 66 9.34 -7.28 1.21
C PRO A 66 8.69 -6.88 -0.11
N TYR A 67 8.62 -5.57 -0.32
CA TYR A 67 8.20 -4.96 -1.57
C TYR A 67 9.18 -3.87 -1.99
N THR A 68 9.22 -3.60 -3.26
CA THR A 68 9.87 -2.42 -3.81
C THR A 68 8.80 -1.44 -4.27
N LEU A 69 8.87 -0.21 -3.82
CA LEU A 69 8.04 0.88 -4.33
C LEU A 69 8.82 1.68 -5.37
N SER A 70 8.14 2.13 -6.41
CA SER A 70 8.61 3.27 -7.20
C SER A 70 8.11 4.53 -6.52
N VAL A 71 9.01 5.45 -6.18
CA VAL A 71 8.67 6.76 -5.60
C VAL A 71 9.34 7.82 -6.48
N CYS A 72 8.55 8.56 -7.25
CA CYS A 72 9.06 9.54 -8.22
C CYS A 72 10.15 8.96 -9.14
N GLY A 73 9.96 7.73 -9.62
CA GLY A 73 10.92 7.00 -10.47
C GLY A 73 12.11 6.38 -9.76
N LYS A 74 12.25 6.54 -8.43
CA LYS A 74 13.29 5.89 -7.63
C LYS A 74 12.75 4.60 -7.03
N LYS A 75 13.53 3.51 -7.12
CA LYS A 75 13.19 2.24 -6.46
C LYS A 75 13.55 2.32 -4.97
N VAL A 76 12.59 2.04 -4.11
CA VAL A 76 12.69 2.16 -2.67
C VAL A 76 12.24 0.86 -2.03
N ASN A 77 13.05 0.28 -1.17
CA ASN A 77 12.66 -0.89 -0.41
C ASN A 77 11.61 -0.50 0.65
N SER A 78 10.59 -1.34 0.76
CA SER A 78 9.51 -1.18 1.72
C SER A 78 9.10 -2.55 2.27
N LEU A 79 8.29 -2.55 3.32
CA LEU A 79 7.69 -3.77 3.87
C LEU A 79 6.18 -3.59 3.97
N TYR A 80 5.46 -4.59 3.50
CA TYR A 80 4.04 -4.73 3.77
C TYR A 80 3.87 -5.55 5.06
N VAL A 81 3.19 -4.96 6.03
CA VAL A 81 2.94 -5.58 7.33
C VAL A 81 1.62 -6.34 7.28
N VAL A 82 1.68 -7.65 7.47
CA VAL A 82 0.52 -8.53 7.40
C VAL A 82 0.59 -9.60 8.50
N GLY A 83 -0.45 -10.39 8.69
CA GLY A 83 -0.45 -11.52 9.62
C GLY A 83 -0.12 -11.12 11.06
N VAL A 84 -0.59 -9.94 11.49
CA VAL A 84 -0.38 -9.46 12.87
C VAL A 84 -1.34 -10.19 13.80
N ALA A 85 -0.86 -11.24 14.45
CA ALA A 85 -1.67 -12.09 15.31
C ALA A 85 -1.12 -12.22 16.72
N THR A 86 -2.01 -12.41 17.68
CA THR A 86 -1.68 -12.68 19.09
C THR A 86 -2.61 -13.74 19.64
N ASP A 87 -2.02 -14.77 20.26
CA ASP A 87 -2.70 -15.81 21.03
C ASP A 87 -3.77 -15.19 21.94
N ALA A 88 -4.98 -15.70 21.88
CA ALA A 88 -6.13 -15.14 22.59
C ALA A 88 -5.86 -14.91 24.07
N ASP A 89 -5.19 -15.84 24.74
CA ASP A 89 -4.84 -15.76 26.15
C ASP A 89 -3.73 -14.74 26.44
N PHE A 90 -3.07 -14.23 25.39
CA PHE A 90 -1.96 -13.30 25.51
C PHE A 90 -2.29 -11.87 25.03
N ARG A 91 -3.51 -11.63 24.55
CA ARG A 91 -3.97 -10.31 24.11
C ARG A 91 -3.92 -9.27 25.24
N HIS A 92 -3.85 -7.99 24.87
CA HIS A 92 -3.81 -6.85 25.80
C HIS A 92 -2.60 -6.83 26.75
N ARG A 93 -1.51 -7.58 26.44
CA ARG A 93 -0.26 -7.61 27.23
C ARG A 93 0.91 -6.89 26.55
N GLY A 94 0.63 -6.10 25.50
CA GLY A 94 1.62 -5.31 24.79
C GLY A 94 2.52 -6.13 23.84
N ALA A 95 2.05 -7.30 23.38
CA ALA A 95 2.81 -8.14 22.43
C ALA A 95 3.05 -7.41 21.11
N MET A 96 1.99 -6.90 20.48
CA MET A 96 2.06 -6.14 19.23
C MET A 96 2.99 -4.92 19.36
N THR A 97 2.91 -4.19 20.47
CA THR A 97 3.78 -3.04 20.72
C THR A 97 5.26 -3.42 20.65
N ARG A 98 5.65 -4.55 21.26
CA ARG A 98 7.03 -5.03 21.23
C ARG A 98 7.49 -5.45 19.84
N LEU A 99 6.60 -6.12 19.09
CA LEU A 99 6.88 -6.52 17.71
C LEU A 99 7.04 -5.30 16.80
N LEU A 100 6.13 -4.32 16.88
CA LEU A 100 6.23 -3.10 16.08
C LEU A 100 7.44 -2.23 16.46
N GLN A 101 7.77 -2.09 17.74
CA GLN A 101 8.98 -1.38 18.16
C GLN A 101 10.25 -2.03 17.59
N ARG A 102 10.30 -3.36 17.60
CA ARG A 102 11.43 -4.07 16.98
C ARG A 102 11.42 -3.90 15.45
N THR A 103 10.26 -3.98 14.80
CA THR A 103 10.12 -3.73 13.37
C THR A 103 10.62 -2.33 13.00
N PHE A 104 10.22 -1.30 13.74
CA PHE A 104 10.65 0.08 13.50
C PHE A 104 12.17 0.23 13.64
N SER A 105 12.73 -0.32 14.69
CA SER A 105 14.18 -0.27 14.91
C SER A 105 14.96 -0.97 13.79
N ASP A 106 14.54 -2.17 13.39
CA ASP A 106 15.21 -2.92 12.33
C ASP A 106 15.05 -2.26 10.96
N CYS A 107 13.88 -1.70 10.67
CA CYS A 107 13.61 -0.95 9.44
C CYS A 107 14.43 0.34 9.38
N TYR A 108 14.51 1.10 10.48
CA TYR A 108 15.33 2.31 10.56
C TYR A 108 16.82 1.99 10.34
N ALA A 109 17.34 0.95 11.03
CA ALA A 109 18.71 0.49 10.82
C ALA A 109 18.98 0.02 9.37
N GLY A 110 17.95 -0.56 8.71
CA GLY A 110 17.97 -0.97 7.30
C GLY A 110 17.72 0.16 6.32
N ARG A 111 17.53 1.42 6.77
CA ARG A 111 17.20 2.58 5.94
C ARG A 111 15.97 2.38 5.07
N ILE A 112 14.97 1.69 5.58
CA ILE A 112 13.66 1.56 4.95
C ILE A 112 12.86 2.82 5.26
N PRO A 113 12.51 3.66 4.27
CA PRO A 113 11.90 4.95 4.56
C PRO A 113 10.42 4.84 4.96
N LEU A 114 9.72 3.85 4.45
CA LEU A 114 8.28 3.67 4.64
C LEU A 114 7.94 2.20 4.79
N ILE A 115 6.99 1.90 5.68
CA ILE A 115 6.27 0.62 5.70
C ILE A 115 4.77 0.89 5.60
N TYR A 116 4.00 -0.11 5.16
CA TYR A 116 2.56 0.05 4.96
C TYR A 116 1.80 -1.23 5.27
N LEU A 117 0.48 -1.10 5.42
CA LEU A 117 -0.42 -2.21 5.71
C LEU A 117 -1.86 -1.89 5.26
N MET A 118 -2.65 -2.93 5.07
CA MET A 118 -4.10 -2.82 5.00
C MET A 118 -4.67 -3.14 6.39
N PRO A 119 -5.30 -2.18 7.08
CA PRO A 119 -5.74 -2.41 8.45
C PRO A 119 -7.07 -3.16 8.50
N ALA A 120 -7.17 -4.20 9.31
CA ALA A 120 -8.47 -4.78 9.68
C ALA A 120 -9.31 -3.77 10.47
N ASN A 121 -8.67 -2.91 11.27
CA ASN A 121 -9.26 -1.78 11.98
C ASN A 121 -8.18 -0.72 12.22
N GLU A 122 -8.42 0.51 11.78
CA GLU A 122 -7.47 1.63 11.91
C GLU A 122 -7.08 1.93 13.37
N ALA A 123 -8.01 1.76 14.31
CA ALA A 123 -7.78 2.01 15.74
C ALA A 123 -6.66 1.14 16.34
N ILE A 124 -6.29 0.04 15.67
CA ILE A 124 -5.18 -0.82 16.09
C ILE A 124 -3.83 -0.16 15.78
N TYR A 125 -3.74 0.57 14.66
CA TYR A 125 -2.48 1.06 14.11
C TYR A 125 -2.25 2.57 14.29
N THR A 126 -3.32 3.35 14.46
CA THR A 126 -3.24 4.80 14.75
C THR A 126 -2.39 5.13 15.99
N PRO A 127 -2.43 4.35 17.12
CA PRO A 127 -1.55 4.61 18.26
C PRO A 127 -0.06 4.48 17.94
N PHE A 128 0.29 3.79 16.87
CA PHE A 128 1.66 3.64 16.35
C PHE A 128 2.00 4.65 15.26
N GLN A 129 1.16 5.67 15.09
CA GLN A 129 1.28 6.74 14.09
C GLN A 129 1.33 6.22 12.64
N PHE A 130 0.56 5.14 12.34
CA PHE A 130 0.16 4.83 10.98
C PHE A 130 -1.02 5.72 10.58
N ALA A 131 -1.06 6.13 9.33
CA ALA A 131 -2.16 6.92 8.79
C ALA A 131 -2.52 6.48 7.37
N TYR A 132 -3.78 6.64 6.98
CA TYR A 132 -4.21 6.37 5.61
C TYR A 132 -3.48 7.27 4.62
N ILE A 133 -2.97 6.63 3.56
CA ILE A 133 -2.26 7.28 2.45
C ILE A 133 -2.86 6.95 1.08
N TYR A 134 -3.72 5.93 1.02
CA TYR A 134 -4.35 5.49 -0.22
C TYR A 134 -5.79 5.05 0.01
N SER A 135 -6.65 5.40 -0.93
CA SER A 135 -8.07 5.03 -0.94
C SER A 135 -8.46 4.53 -2.32
N GLN A 136 -9.31 3.52 -2.37
CA GLN A 136 -9.92 3.04 -3.61
C GLN A 136 -11.39 3.44 -3.69
N TYR A 137 -11.89 3.54 -4.92
CA TYR A 137 -13.33 3.59 -5.16
C TYR A 137 -13.88 2.17 -5.11
N VAL A 138 -14.81 1.95 -4.18
CA VAL A 138 -15.52 0.68 -4.07
C VAL A 138 -16.94 0.93 -4.59
N GLU A 139 -17.29 0.30 -5.68
CA GLU A 139 -18.66 0.30 -6.16
C GLU A 139 -19.50 -0.68 -5.33
N LYS A 140 -20.57 -0.19 -4.71
CA LYS A 140 -21.59 -1.08 -4.19
C LYS A 140 -22.25 -1.81 -5.36
N LYS A 141 -22.54 -3.11 -5.18
CA LYS A 141 -23.33 -3.97 -6.07
C LYS A 141 -24.52 -3.18 -6.68
N THR A 142 -24.28 -2.49 -7.78
CA THR A 142 -25.30 -1.83 -8.58
C THR A 142 -25.15 -2.34 -10.01
N HIS A 143 -26.25 -2.43 -10.71
CA HIS A 143 -26.41 -3.13 -11.99
C HIS A 143 -25.50 -2.69 -13.15
N THR A 144 -24.58 -1.75 -12.93
CA THR A 144 -23.57 -1.32 -13.91
C THR A 144 -22.31 -0.81 -13.19
N PRO A 145 -21.32 -1.67 -12.95
CA PRO A 145 -20.05 -1.25 -12.30
C PRO A 145 -19.25 -0.22 -13.12
N PHE A 146 -19.59 -0.02 -14.36
CA PHE A 146 -18.96 0.92 -15.27
C PHE A 146 -19.99 1.89 -15.83
N SER A 147 -20.49 2.82 -15.02
CA SER A 147 -21.49 3.81 -15.45
C SER A 147 -20.98 4.76 -16.55
N SER A 148 -19.67 4.82 -16.76
CA SER A 148 -19.02 5.62 -17.81
C SER A 148 -18.65 4.85 -19.07
N ILE A 149 -19.01 3.56 -19.18
CA ILE A 149 -18.78 2.81 -20.42
C ILE A 149 -19.74 3.34 -21.48
N HIS A 150 -19.21 4.19 -22.36
CA HIS A 150 -19.90 4.57 -23.58
C HIS A 150 -20.08 3.35 -24.49
N ASN A 151 -21.17 3.32 -25.25
CA ASN A 151 -21.38 2.28 -26.24
C ASN A 151 -20.18 2.14 -27.18
N VAL A 152 -19.42 1.07 -27.00
CA VAL A 152 -18.30 0.70 -27.86
C VAL A 152 -18.83 -0.21 -28.96
N ASP A 153 -18.26 -0.09 -30.15
CA ASP A 153 -18.58 -1.03 -31.23
C ASP A 153 -18.31 -2.47 -30.77
N ALA A 154 -19.33 -3.31 -30.85
CA ALA A 154 -19.23 -4.73 -30.47
C ALA A 154 -18.13 -5.48 -31.25
N ALA A 155 -17.68 -4.98 -32.38
CA ALA A 155 -16.56 -5.53 -33.13
C ALA A 155 -15.25 -5.35 -32.35
N ILE A 156 -15.00 -4.15 -31.80
CA ILE A 156 -13.80 -3.84 -31.03
C ILE A 156 -13.72 -4.75 -29.79
N VAL A 157 -14.85 -4.96 -29.09
CA VAL A 157 -14.89 -5.83 -27.91
C VAL A 157 -14.59 -7.29 -28.28
N ARG A 158 -15.06 -7.75 -29.45
CA ARG A 158 -14.80 -9.12 -29.95
C ARG A 158 -13.36 -9.35 -30.38
N ASP A 159 -12.63 -8.29 -30.74
CA ASP A 159 -11.22 -8.38 -31.11
C ASP A 159 -10.30 -8.54 -29.87
N ILE A 160 -10.83 -8.36 -28.65
CA ILE A 160 -10.07 -8.58 -27.43
C ILE A 160 -9.99 -10.08 -27.16
N SER A 161 -8.76 -10.60 -27.14
CA SER A 161 -8.43 -11.95 -26.68
C SER A 161 -7.79 -11.92 -25.31
N ALA A 162 -8.05 -12.95 -24.51
CA ALA A 162 -7.47 -13.10 -23.18
C ALA A 162 -6.92 -14.51 -22.99
N HIS A 163 -5.78 -14.64 -22.34
CA HIS A 163 -5.22 -15.93 -21.93
C HIS A 163 -4.50 -15.80 -20.59
N PRO A 164 -4.44 -16.86 -19.77
CA PRO A 164 -3.65 -16.87 -18.56
C PRO A 164 -2.17 -16.61 -18.88
N VAL A 165 -1.52 -15.78 -18.07
CA VAL A 165 -0.07 -15.58 -18.16
C VAL A 165 0.63 -16.86 -17.79
N SER A 166 1.51 -17.40 -18.64
CA SER A 166 2.10 -18.73 -18.44
C SER A 166 3.62 -18.73 -18.37
N GLU A 167 4.27 -17.86 -19.11
CA GLU A 167 5.72 -17.86 -19.27
C GLU A 167 6.39 -16.73 -18.50
N GLU A 168 7.61 -16.95 -18.03
CA GLU A 168 8.41 -15.91 -17.37
C GLU A 168 8.64 -14.69 -18.28
N ALA A 169 8.84 -14.94 -19.58
CA ALA A 169 8.99 -13.86 -20.57
C ALA A 169 7.72 -13.00 -20.68
N GLU A 170 6.52 -13.59 -20.63
CA GLU A 170 5.25 -12.85 -20.61
C GLU A 170 5.11 -12.03 -19.32
N ARG A 171 5.46 -12.63 -18.17
CA ARG A 171 5.45 -11.92 -16.88
C ARG A 171 6.39 -10.73 -16.89
N GLN A 172 7.61 -10.88 -17.43
CA GLN A 172 8.55 -9.78 -17.53
C GLN A 172 8.07 -8.68 -18.49
N GLN A 173 7.53 -9.05 -19.65
CA GLN A 173 6.92 -8.08 -20.58
C GLN A 173 5.75 -7.32 -19.93
N LEU A 174 4.91 -8.03 -19.18
CA LEU A 174 3.80 -7.43 -18.45
C LEU A 174 4.29 -6.47 -17.35
N ALA A 175 5.38 -6.82 -16.67
CA ALA A 175 6.01 -5.99 -15.65
C ALA A 175 6.54 -4.67 -16.24
N ASP A 176 7.30 -4.75 -17.33
CA ASP A 176 7.86 -3.59 -17.99
C ASP A 176 6.77 -2.65 -18.52
N TRP A 177 5.73 -3.24 -19.14
CA TRP A 177 4.58 -2.50 -19.64
C TRP A 177 3.81 -1.82 -18.51
N SER A 178 3.48 -2.56 -17.43
CA SER A 178 2.70 -2.02 -16.32
C SER A 178 3.45 -0.92 -15.54
N ASN A 179 4.77 -1.07 -15.32
CA ASN A 179 5.57 -0.03 -14.70
C ASN A 179 5.62 1.24 -15.57
N SER A 180 5.73 1.07 -16.89
CA SER A 180 5.68 2.21 -17.82
C SER A 180 4.33 2.91 -17.78
N LEU A 181 3.22 2.17 -17.70
CA LEU A 181 1.88 2.72 -17.59
C LEU A 181 1.69 3.45 -16.26
N LEU A 182 2.02 2.80 -15.14
CA LEU A 182 1.86 3.36 -13.81
C LEU A 182 2.69 4.62 -13.58
N SER A 183 3.92 4.67 -14.08
CA SER A 183 4.80 5.84 -13.95
C SER A 183 4.30 7.11 -14.65
N ARG A 184 3.36 6.97 -15.59
CA ARG A 184 2.71 8.12 -16.26
C ARG A 184 1.60 8.74 -15.41
N HIS A 185 1.07 8.00 -14.42
CA HIS A 185 -0.13 8.39 -13.67
C HIS A 185 0.11 8.53 -12.17
N TYR A 186 1.16 7.88 -11.63
CA TYR A 186 1.39 7.81 -10.18
C TYR A 186 2.83 8.11 -9.82
N ASP A 187 3.01 8.95 -8.81
CA ASP A 187 4.34 9.19 -8.24
C ASP A 187 4.80 8.02 -7.37
N VAL A 188 3.86 7.29 -6.78
CA VAL A 188 4.14 6.11 -5.95
C VAL A 188 3.31 4.93 -6.38
N PHE A 189 3.97 3.81 -6.65
CA PHE A 189 3.30 2.54 -6.92
C PHE A 189 4.22 1.38 -6.57
N THR A 190 3.65 0.19 -6.35
CA THR A 190 4.43 -1.03 -6.17
C THR A 190 5.15 -1.38 -7.46
N TRP A 191 6.49 -1.41 -7.41
CA TRP A 191 7.32 -1.81 -8.55
C TRP A 191 7.08 -3.28 -8.87
N ARG A 192 6.82 -3.56 -10.13
CA ARG A 192 6.49 -4.89 -10.63
C ARG A 192 7.65 -5.50 -11.38
N ASP A 193 7.88 -6.79 -11.16
CA ASP A 193 8.80 -7.64 -11.91
C ASP A 193 8.12 -8.98 -12.25
N ALA A 194 8.82 -9.86 -12.93
CA ALA A 194 8.25 -11.17 -13.28
C ALA A 194 7.82 -11.96 -12.04
N TYR A 195 8.58 -11.86 -10.95
CA TYR A 195 8.29 -12.53 -9.69
C TYR A 195 7.04 -11.93 -8.99
N TYR A 196 6.83 -10.62 -9.07
CA TYR A 196 5.60 -9.99 -8.59
C TYR A 196 4.37 -10.60 -9.27
N PHE A 197 4.39 -10.72 -10.60
CA PHE A 197 3.28 -11.30 -11.34
C PHE A 197 3.10 -12.80 -11.14
N GLU A 198 4.19 -13.55 -10.92
CA GLU A 198 4.11 -14.94 -10.53
C GLU A 198 3.38 -15.11 -9.19
N ARG A 199 3.75 -14.31 -8.17
CA ARG A 199 3.09 -14.33 -6.86
C ARG A 199 1.62 -13.94 -6.96
N LEU A 200 1.32 -12.84 -7.65
CA LEU A 200 -0.06 -12.37 -7.86
C LEU A 200 -0.93 -13.44 -8.54
N GLN A 201 -0.38 -14.13 -9.55
CA GLN A 201 -1.10 -15.18 -10.24
C GLN A 201 -1.34 -16.39 -9.32
N MET A 202 -0.32 -16.85 -8.59
CA MET A 202 -0.47 -17.98 -7.65
C MET A 202 -1.47 -17.67 -6.53
N GLU A 203 -1.48 -16.44 -6.03
CA GLU A 203 -2.45 -15.98 -5.05
C GLU A 203 -3.87 -16.01 -5.62
N ASN A 204 -4.08 -15.44 -6.80
CA ASN A 204 -5.38 -15.49 -7.45
C ASN A 204 -5.85 -16.94 -7.71
N GLN A 205 -4.93 -17.82 -8.12
CA GLN A 205 -5.24 -19.24 -8.35
C GLN A 205 -5.60 -19.98 -7.05
N ALA A 206 -4.96 -19.63 -5.93
CA ALA A 206 -5.34 -20.15 -4.61
C ALA A 206 -6.77 -19.76 -4.22
N ASP A 207 -7.21 -18.59 -4.66
CA ASP A 207 -8.57 -18.07 -4.46
C ASP A 207 -9.52 -18.38 -5.65
N GLY A 208 -9.19 -19.37 -6.49
CA GLY A 208 -10.04 -19.81 -7.60
C GLY A 208 -10.10 -18.89 -8.81
N GLY A 209 -9.19 -17.92 -8.91
CA GLY A 209 -9.07 -16.97 -10.00
C GLY A 209 -7.84 -17.14 -10.86
N ASP A 210 -7.41 -16.08 -11.54
CA ASP A 210 -6.19 -16.09 -12.37
C ASP A 210 -5.74 -14.64 -12.73
N LEU A 211 -4.64 -14.57 -13.48
CA LEU A 211 -4.11 -13.39 -14.13
C LEU A 211 -4.21 -13.54 -15.65
N LEU A 212 -5.00 -12.71 -16.30
CA LEU A 212 -5.23 -12.77 -17.74
C LEU A 212 -4.54 -11.63 -18.46
N LEU A 213 -3.70 -11.94 -19.44
CA LEU A 213 -3.16 -11.00 -20.40
C LEU A 213 -4.22 -10.69 -21.46
N LEU A 214 -4.46 -9.41 -21.72
CA LEU A 214 -5.38 -8.93 -22.74
C LEU A 214 -4.61 -8.45 -23.98
N SER A 215 -5.06 -8.90 -25.14
CA SER A 215 -4.47 -8.53 -26.43
C SER A 215 -5.54 -8.18 -27.45
N ALA A 216 -5.24 -7.23 -28.34
CA ALA A 216 -6.05 -6.92 -29.51
C ALA A 216 -5.13 -6.70 -30.71
N ASN A 217 -5.50 -7.25 -31.87
CA ASN A 217 -4.69 -7.18 -33.11
C ASN A 217 -3.23 -7.65 -32.90
N GLY A 218 -3.03 -8.67 -32.05
CA GLY A 218 -1.70 -9.23 -31.73
C GLY A 218 -0.80 -8.34 -30.87
N LYS A 219 -1.35 -7.27 -30.27
CA LYS A 219 -0.65 -6.40 -29.34
C LYS A 219 -1.26 -6.50 -27.95
N GLN A 220 -0.40 -6.51 -26.93
CA GLN A 220 -0.84 -6.38 -25.54
C GLN A 220 -1.53 -5.02 -25.33
N ILE A 221 -2.72 -5.04 -24.74
CA ILE A 221 -3.52 -3.85 -24.43
C ILE A 221 -3.78 -3.70 -22.94
N GLY A 222 -3.57 -4.75 -22.15
CA GLY A 222 -3.83 -4.72 -20.73
C GLY A 222 -3.74 -6.08 -20.05
N TYR A 223 -4.23 -6.14 -18.81
CA TYR A 223 -4.45 -7.38 -18.07
C TYR A 223 -5.60 -7.25 -17.08
N VAL A 224 -6.10 -8.38 -16.63
CA VAL A 224 -7.10 -8.52 -15.57
C VAL A 224 -6.58 -9.50 -14.53
N SER A 225 -6.61 -9.11 -13.26
CA SER A 225 -6.38 -9.97 -12.10
C SER A 225 -7.70 -10.18 -11.38
N TYR A 226 -8.07 -11.43 -11.11
CA TYR A 226 -9.34 -11.75 -10.46
C TYR A 226 -9.21 -12.94 -9.52
N ALA A 227 -10.10 -12.99 -8.52
CA ALA A 227 -10.30 -14.10 -7.61
C ALA A 227 -11.77 -14.54 -7.60
N CYS A 228 -12.05 -15.75 -7.16
CA CYS A 228 -13.41 -16.30 -7.10
C CYS A 228 -13.53 -17.27 -5.92
N GLU A 229 -13.58 -16.77 -4.71
CA GLU A 229 -13.88 -17.59 -3.54
C GLU A 229 -15.40 -17.83 -3.42
N GLU A 230 -16.13 -16.97 -2.72
CA GLU A 230 -17.59 -17.00 -2.61
C GLU A 230 -18.25 -16.15 -3.69
N ILE A 231 -17.59 -15.07 -4.09
CA ILE A 231 -18.03 -14.17 -5.16
C ILE A 231 -16.86 -13.90 -6.11
N MET A 232 -17.19 -13.60 -7.37
CA MET A 232 -16.20 -13.16 -8.34
C MET A 232 -15.74 -11.73 -8.00
N GLU A 233 -14.44 -11.57 -7.80
CA GLU A 233 -13.79 -10.29 -7.54
C GLU A 233 -12.77 -9.96 -8.62
N ILE A 234 -12.91 -8.82 -9.28
CA ILE A 234 -11.87 -8.27 -10.14
C ILE A 234 -10.97 -7.41 -9.27
N ARG A 235 -9.75 -7.88 -8.99
CA ARG A 235 -8.78 -7.21 -8.12
C ARG A 235 -8.05 -6.09 -8.82
N GLU A 236 -7.72 -6.27 -10.10
CA GLU A 236 -7.08 -5.25 -10.94
C GLU A 236 -7.52 -5.34 -12.39
N ILE A 237 -7.71 -4.17 -13.01
CA ILE A 237 -7.82 -4.02 -14.46
C ILE A 237 -6.85 -2.91 -14.86
N TYR A 238 -5.85 -3.24 -15.65
CA TYR A 238 -4.99 -2.26 -16.27
C TYR A 238 -5.06 -2.38 -17.77
N CYS A 239 -5.24 -1.26 -18.46
CA CYS A 239 -5.20 -1.20 -19.91
C CYS A 239 -4.74 0.18 -20.38
N GLU A 240 -4.32 0.26 -21.65
CA GLU A 240 -4.06 1.56 -22.25
C GLU A 240 -5.37 2.40 -22.29
N PRO A 241 -5.27 3.73 -22.08
CA PRO A 241 -6.46 4.60 -21.93
C PRO A 241 -7.51 4.48 -23.04
N GLU A 242 -7.05 4.31 -24.28
CA GLU A 242 -7.94 4.16 -25.45
C GLU A 242 -8.77 2.86 -25.43
N TRP A 243 -8.35 1.86 -24.63
CA TRP A 243 -9.03 0.57 -24.51
C TRP A 243 -9.97 0.48 -23.31
N GLN A 244 -10.01 1.47 -22.42
CA GLN A 244 -10.76 1.41 -21.16
C GLN A 244 -12.23 1.00 -21.34
N SER A 245 -12.94 1.64 -22.26
CA SER A 245 -14.35 1.33 -22.50
C SER A 245 -14.56 -0.07 -23.09
N ALA A 246 -13.68 -0.50 -24.00
CA ALA A 246 -13.77 -1.81 -24.64
C ALA A 246 -13.41 -2.92 -23.63
N VAL A 247 -12.34 -2.76 -22.85
CA VAL A 247 -11.93 -3.69 -21.80
C VAL A 247 -13.00 -3.78 -20.71
N GLY A 248 -13.58 -2.66 -20.28
CA GLY A 248 -14.68 -2.66 -19.33
C GLY A 248 -15.88 -3.47 -19.81
N GLN A 249 -16.31 -3.29 -21.07
CA GLN A 249 -17.38 -4.10 -21.67
C GLN A 249 -17.00 -5.58 -21.79
N TRP A 250 -15.75 -5.86 -22.19
CA TRP A 250 -15.24 -7.22 -22.28
C TRP A 250 -15.29 -7.92 -20.91
N VAL A 251 -14.83 -7.26 -19.84
CA VAL A 251 -14.88 -7.78 -18.47
C VAL A 251 -16.31 -8.12 -18.05
N LEU A 252 -17.27 -7.22 -18.30
CA LEU A 252 -18.68 -7.47 -17.99
C LEU A 252 -19.26 -8.68 -18.75
N GLN A 253 -18.80 -8.92 -19.98
CA GLN A 253 -19.26 -10.06 -20.77
C GLN A 253 -18.55 -11.37 -20.35
N ALA A 254 -17.24 -11.32 -20.10
CA ALA A 254 -16.41 -12.47 -19.78
C ALA A 254 -16.71 -13.04 -18.39
N PHE A 255 -17.00 -12.14 -17.41
CA PHE A 255 -17.20 -12.50 -16.01
C PHE A 255 -18.65 -12.46 -15.54
N ARG A 256 -19.59 -12.37 -16.47
CA ARG A 256 -21.00 -12.55 -16.15
C ARG A 256 -21.22 -13.97 -15.64
N ASP A 257 -21.97 -14.13 -14.56
CA ASP A 257 -22.34 -15.44 -14.07
C ASP A 257 -23.19 -16.21 -15.11
N LYS A 258 -23.33 -17.53 -14.93
CA LYS A 258 -24.07 -18.38 -15.87
C LYS A 258 -25.54 -17.99 -16.00
N GLU A 259 -26.12 -17.34 -14.99
CA GLU A 259 -27.49 -16.89 -14.93
C GLU A 259 -27.62 -15.42 -15.38
N GLY A 260 -26.49 -14.69 -15.44
CA GLY A 260 -26.41 -13.29 -15.88
C GLY A 260 -26.94 -12.29 -14.85
N GLU A 261 -27.10 -12.70 -13.60
CA GLU A 261 -27.65 -11.89 -12.52
C GLU A 261 -26.56 -11.25 -11.64
N LEU A 262 -25.38 -11.91 -11.50
CA LEU A 262 -24.29 -11.41 -10.70
C LEU A 262 -23.22 -10.74 -11.57
N LEU A 263 -22.89 -9.51 -11.24
CA LEU A 263 -21.76 -8.80 -11.82
C LEU A 263 -20.56 -8.91 -10.87
N PRO A 264 -19.33 -9.04 -11.40
CA PRO A 264 -18.15 -9.08 -10.57
C PRO A 264 -18.01 -7.78 -9.78
N LEU A 265 -17.54 -7.88 -8.53
CA LEU A 265 -17.10 -6.72 -7.79
C LEU A 265 -15.81 -6.21 -8.47
N VAL A 266 -15.83 -4.98 -8.95
CA VAL A 266 -14.67 -4.39 -9.61
C VAL A 266 -13.97 -3.46 -8.63
N GLN A 267 -12.77 -3.83 -8.23
CA GLN A 267 -11.84 -2.97 -7.49
C GLN A 267 -10.77 -2.49 -8.47
N ALA A 268 -11.15 -1.66 -9.43
CA ALA A 268 -10.22 -1.22 -10.46
C ALA A 268 -9.71 0.19 -10.19
N PRO A 269 -8.43 0.35 -9.81
CA PRO A 269 -7.86 1.67 -9.56
C PRO A 269 -7.79 2.54 -10.80
N PHE A 270 -7.71 1.95 -11.98
CA PHE A 270 -7.43 2.65 -13.23
C PHE A 270 -8.65 3.32 -13.89
N ILE A 271 -9.84 2.86 -13.61
CA ILE A 271 -11.10 3.46 -14.12
C ILE A 271 -11.47 4.71 -13.29
N ALA A 272 -10.77 4.95 -12.19
CA ALA A 272 -11.07 6.02 -11.23
C ALA A 272 -10.65 7.44 -11.67
N ASP A 273 -9.85 7.59 -12.72
CA ASP A 273 -9.52 8.91 -13.28
C ASP A 273 -10.67 9.52 -14.12
N ALA A 274 -11.66 8.72 -14.44
CA ALA A 274 -12.89 9.27 -15.03
C ALA A 274 -13.67 9.98 -13.90
N ALA A 275 -13.92 11.26 -14.06
CA ALA A 275 -14.75 12.10 -13.17
C ALA A 275 -16.19 11.55 -12.93
N ASP A 276 -16.50 10.39 -13.46
CA ASP A 276 -17.80 9.73 -13.47
C ASP A 276 -17.86 8.44 -12.61
N VAL A 277 -16.81 8.07 -11.85
CA VAL A 277 -16.91 6.91 -10.97
C VAL A 277 -17.84 7.24 -9.80
N ARG A 278 -19.06 6.72 -9.87
CA ARG A 278 -20.07 6.81 -8.82
C ARG A 278 -19.82 5.74 -7.75
N GLY A 279 -18.70 5.85 -7.04
CA GLY A 279 -18.36 4.94 -5.94
C GLY A 279 -18.08 5.70 -4.65
N MET A 280 -18.11 5.00 -3.54
CA MET A 280 -17.66 5.55 -2.27
C MET A 280 -16.15 5.34 -2.17
N LYS A 281 -15.39 6.43 -2.01
CA LYS A 281 -13.96 6.35 -1.78
C LYS A 281 -13.72 5.72 -0.40
N ARG A 282 -13.09 4.55 -0.37
CA ARG A 282 -12.78 3.81 0.85
C ARG A 282 -11.28 3.88 1.13
N PRO A 283 -10.86 4.35 2.32
CA PRO A 283 -9.46 4.23 2.75
C PRO A 283 -9.10 2.75 2.89
N ILE A 284 -7.96 2.32 2.35
CA ILE A 284 -7.52 0.92 2.41
C ILE A 284 -6.08 0.74 2.88
N ILE A 285 -5.15 1.59 2.54
CA ILE A 285 -3.75 1.45 2.93
C ILE A 285 -3.37 2.52 3.93
N MET A 286 -2.83 2.09 5.07
CA MET A 286 -2.12 2.95 6.01
C MET A 286 -0.61 2.81 5.83
N GLY A 287 0.09 3.92 5.88
CA GLY A 287 1.55 4.00 5.83
C GLY A 287 2.15 4.52 7.13
N ARG A 288 3.45 4.30 7.31
CA ARG A 288 4.25 4.83 8.42
C ARG A 288 5.65 5.17 7.93
N ILE A 289 6.04 6.44 8.04
CA ILE A 289 7.43 6.84 7.80
C ILE A 289 8.31 6.22 8.89
N ILE A 290 9.37 5.54 8.48
CA ILE A 290 10.37 4.97 9.39
C ILE A 290 11.63 5.82 9.45
N ASP A 291 12.16 6.22 8.29
CA ASP A 291 13.32 7.11 8.19
C ASP A 291 12.89 8.35 7.40
N THR A 292 12.68 9.45 8.12
CA THR A 292 12.18 10.70 7.53
C THR A 292 13.17 11.29 6.52
N ALA A 293 14.48 11.22 6.82
CA ALA A 293 15.49 11.77 5.92
C ALA A 293 15.57 10.95 4.61
N GLU A 294 15.48 9.62 4.69
CA GLU A 294 15.43 8.77 3.51
C GLU A 294 14.12 8.99 2.71
N TRP A 295 13.00 9.22 3.39
CA TRP A 295 11.73 9.50 2.72
C TRP A 295 11.79 10.82 1.93
N ILE A 296 12.31 11.89 2.53
CA ILE A 296 12.44 13.20 1.87
C ILE A 296 13.34 13.14 0.65
N LYS A 297 14.39 12.31 0.65
CA LYS A 297 15.23 12.10 -0.54
C LYS A 297 14.46 11.53 -1.75
N CYS A 298 13.33 10.88 -1.50
CA CYS A 298 12.47 10.33 -2.54
C CYS A 298 11.46 11.33 -3.08
N MET A 299 11.23 12.46 -2.39
CA MET A 299 10.25 13.46 -2.80
C MET A 299 10.58 14.11 -4.14
N PRO A 300 9.57 14.61 -4.87
CA PRO A 300 9.78 15.23 -6.17
C PRO A 300 10.73 16.42 -6.09
N ILE A 301 11.58 16.57 -7.09
CA ILE A 301 12.42 17.76 -7.27
C ILE A 301 11.63 18.76 -8.10
N ARG A 302 11.51 20.00 -7.60
CA ARG A 302 10.81 21.07 -8.30
C ARG A 302 11.75 22.22 -8.61
N ASN A 303 11.46 22.98 -9.66
CA ASN A 303 12.22 24.17 -10.03
C ASN A 303 11.81 25.37 -9.14
N ILE A 304 12.00 25.22 -7.84
CA ILE A 304 11.76 26.26 -6.82
C ILE A 304 12.94 26.29 -5.86
N SER A 305 13.09 27.42 -5.17
CA SER A 305 14.00 27.53 -4.03
C SER A 305 13.18 27.94 -2.81
N LEU A 306 13.06 27.01 -1.86
CA LEU A 306 12.28 27.19 -0.64
C LEU A 306 13.01 26.51 0.52
N ASP A 307 12.93 27.10 1.69
CA ASP A 307 13.41 26.49 2.90
C ASP A 307 12.37 26.64 4.03
N ILE A 308 12.28 25.62 4.87
CA ILE A 308 11.33 25.55 5.97
C ILE A 308 11.91 24.71 7.12
N ALA A 309 11.67 25.16 8.35
CA ALA A 309 12.01 24.41 9.56
C ALA A 309 10.76 23.68 10.09
N ILE A 310 10.82 22.35 10.15
CA ILE A 310 9.70 21.49 10.53
C ILE A 310 10.03 20.76 11.82
N SER A 311 9.21 20.95 12.86
CA SER A 311 9.28 20.15 14.08
C SER A 311 8.40 18.91 13.93
N ILE A 312 9.02 17.73 13.95
CA ILE A 312 8.35 16.43 13.83
C ILE A 312 8.23 15.80 15.21
N ILE A 313 7.02 15.33 15.53
CA ILE A 313 6.74 14.54 16.73
C ILE A 313 6.61 13.08 16.34
N ASP A 314 7.57 12.26 16.75
CA ASP A 314 7.56 10.81 16.55
C ASP A 314 7.70 10.09 17.90
N ARG A 315 6.63 9.47 18.38
CA ARG A 315 6.57 8.82 19.70
C ARG A 315 7.26 7.46 19.72
N TRP A 316 7.65 6.92 18.57
CA TRP A 316 8.15 5.56 18.43
C TRP A 316 9.56 5.47 17.90
N ILE A 317 9.99 6.44 17.10
CA ILE A 317 11.32 6.50 16.48
C ILE A 317 11.97 7.83 16.86
N PRO A 318 12.75 7.85 17.96
CA PRO A 318 13.37 9.09 18.43
C PRO A 318 14.30 9.76 17.42
N GLU A 319 14.81 8.99 16.46
CA GLU A 319 15.67 9.48 15.41
C GLU A 319 14.92 10.39 14.42
N ASN A 320 13.60 10.29 14.32
CA ASN A 320 12.78 11.20 13.52
C ASN A 320 12.37 12.45 14.30
N GLU A 321 12.26 12.35 15.65
CA GLU A 321 11.74 13.42 16.48
C GLU A 321 12.68 14.63 16.53
N GLY A 322 12.14 15.84 16.45
CA GLY A 322 12.85 17.10 16.58
C GLY A 322 12.69 18.02 15.38
N THR A 323 13.48 19.11 15.34
CA THR A 323 13.39 20.10 14.27
C THR A 323 14.35 19.78 13.14
N TRP A 324 13.79 19.81 11.93
CA TRP A 324 14.47 19.52 10.69
C TRP A 324 14.41 20.75 9.77
N TYR A 325 15.51 21.07 9.11
CA TYR A 325 15.59 22.11 8.12
C TYR A 325 15.54 21.49 6.72
N TRP A 326 14.46 21.76 6.01
CA TRP A 326 14.24 21.27 4.67
C TRP A 326 14.54 22.36 3.67
N GLN A 327 15.54 22.13 2.84
CA GLN A 327 15.88 22.98 1.70
C GLN A 327 15.45 22.28 0.43
N ILE A 328 14.62 22.94 -0.34
CA ILE A 328 14.08 22.47 -1.62
C ILE A 328 14.70 23.32 -2.69
N SER A 329 15.37 22.71 -3.66
CA SER A 329 16.01 23.41 -4.76
C SER A 329 15.92 22.61 -6.07
N PRO A 330 16.21 23.24 -7.22
CA PRO A 330 16.28 22.53 -8.51
C PRO A 330 17.30 21.41 -8.53
N GLU A 331 18.32 21.46 -7.67
CA GLU A 331 19.38 20.46 -7.55
C GLU A 331 18.95 19.25 -6.67
N GLY A 332 17.91 19.43 -5.85
CA GLY A 332 17.39 18.39 -4.97
C GLY A 332 16.89 18.87 -3.63
N ASN A 333 16.55 17.91 -2.78
CA ASN A 333 16.09 18.12 -1.42
C ASN A 333 17.23 17.83 -0.43
N SER A 334 17.50 18.78 0.50
CA SER A 334 18.32 18.55 1.69
C SER A 334 17.42 18.59 2.93
N PHE A 335 17.56 17.65 3.84
CA PHE A 335 16.75 17.55 5.05
C PHE A 335 17.65 17.17 6.23
N GLU A 336 17.98 18.16 7.05
CA GLU A 336 18.98 18.03 8.10
C GLU A 336 18.46 18.54 9.44
N ARG A 337 18.95 17.96 10.53
CA ARG A 337 18.62 18.42 11.88
C ARG A 337 19.11 19.86 12.10
N THR A 338 18.31 20.64 12.85
CA THR A 338 18.62 22.04 13.11
C THR A 338 18.15 22.47 14.50
N GLU A 339 18.82 23.47 15.06
CA GLU A 339 18.42 24.17 16.30
C GLU A 339 17.60 25.45 15.99
N ARG A 340 17.24 25.69 14.72
CA ARG A 340 16.40 26.84 14.35
C ARG A 340 15.01 26.68 14.98
N PRO A 341 14.35 27.78 15.33
CA PRO A 341 12.93 27.75 15.64
C PRO A 341 12.15 27.15 14.47
N TRP A 342 11.19 26.30 14.77
CA TRP A 342 10.36 25.69 13.75
C TRP A 342 9.36 26.70 13.16
N ASP A 343 9.06 26.54 11.89
CA ASP A 343 8.01 27.27 11.17
C ASP A 343 6.66 26.54 11.32
N ILE A 344 6.70 25.21 11.29
CA ILE A 344 5.54 24.34 11.53
C ILE A 344 5.91 23.19 12.48
N CYS A 345 4.89 22.70 13.21
CA CYS A 345 5.02 21.53 14.08
C CYS A 345 3.87 20.55 13.81
N LEU A 346 4.18 19.25 13.65
CA LEU A 346 3.20 18.23 13.35
C LEU A 346 3.67 16.84 13.77
N ASP A 347 2.71 15.92 13.95
CA ASP A 347 2.99 14.49 14.15
C ASP A 347 3.47 13.86 12.82
N ILE A 348 4.27 12.80 12.90
CA ILE A 348 4.86 12.10 11.74
C ILE A 348 3.81 11.48 10.82
N ASP A 349 2.67 11.04 11.34
CA ASP A 349 1.54 10.53 10.58
C ASP A 349 0.85 11.66 9.78
N THR A 350 0.73 12.84 10.36
CA THR A 350 0.26 14.05 9.68
C THR A 350 1.22 14.46 8.57
N PHE A 351 2.52 14.39 8.84
CA PHE A 351 3.55 14.68 7.85
C PHE A 351 3.44 13.73 6.63
N LEU A 352 3.24 12.45 6.90
CA LEU A 352 3.03 11.46 5.82
C LEU A 352 1.77 11.76 5.01
N GLN A 353 0.63 12.05 5.66
CA GLN A 353 -0.62 12.34 4.97
C GLN A 353 -0.53 13.60 4.09
N TRP A 354 0.19 14.60 4.56
CA TRP A 354 0.44 15.80 3.77
C TRP A 354 1.33 15.49 2.56
N LEU A 355 2.50 14.90 2.80
CA LEU A 355 3.47 14.62 1.72
C LEU A 355 2.94 13.62 0.69
N SER A 356 2.08 12.69 1.10
CA SER A 356 1.42 11.76 0.17
C SER A 356 0.30 12.41 -0.66
N GLY A 357 -0.04 13.68 -0.40
CA GLY A 357 -1.17 14.35 -1.02
C GLY A 357 -2.54 13.80 -0.59
N TYR A 358 -2.58 12.97 0.46
CA TYR A 358 -3.83 12.35 0.96
C TYR A 358 -4.75 13.36 1.62
N ILE A 359 -4.18 14.27 2.42
CA ILE A 359 -4.87 15.42 3.02
C ILE A 359 -4.04 16.68 2.71
N PRO A 360 -4.65 17.70 2.10
CA PRO A 360 -3.93 18.94 1.78
C PRO A 360 -3.60 19.77 3.03
N ALA A 361 -2.57 20.61 2.94
CA ALA A 361 -2.04 21.38 4.08
C ALA A 361 -3.09 22.28 4.73
N ASP A 362 -3.95 22.94 3.93
CA ASP A 362 -5.02 23.82 4.42
C ASP A 362 -6.02 23.08 5.31
N GLU A 363 -6.39 21.86 4.93
CA GLU A 363 -7.27 21.03 5.73
C GLU A 363 -6.61 20.60 7.04
N LEU A 364 -5.31 20.23 6.99
CA LEU A 364 -4.55 19.85 8.18
C LEU A 364 -4.35 21.02 9.16
N ILE A 365 -4.20 22.24 8.65
CA ILE A 365 -4.17 23.47 9.49
C ILE A 365 -5.54 23.70 10.13
N ARG A 366 -6.63 23.61 9.35
CA ARG A 366 -8.00 23.75 9.88
C ARG A 366 -8.34 22.69 10.95
N GLN A 367 -7.78 21.50 10.82
CA GLN A 367 -7.90 20.43 11.81
C GLN A 367 -6.94 20.58 13.01
N HIS A 368 -6.13 21.64 13.07
CA HIS A 368 -5.09 21.85 14.08
C HIS A 368 -4.04 20.71 14.16
N ARG A 369 -3.82 20.02 13.06
CA ARG A 369 -2.81 18.95 12.93
C ARG A 369 -1.47 19.48 12.44
N ILE A 370 -1.45 20.57 11.71
CA ILE A 370 -0.26 21.39 11.45
C ILE A 370 -0.37 22.64 12.30
N LEU A 371 0.56 22.83 13.22
CA LEU A 371 0.67 24.03 14.03
C LEU A 371 1.63 24.99 13.37
N LEU A 372 1.21 26.22 13.18
CA LEU A 372 2.04 27.31 12.64
C LEU A 372 2.73 28.06 13.80
N ARG A 373 3.95 28.56 13.58
CA ARG A 373 4.57 29.45 14.55
C ARG A 373 3.72 30.72 14.71
N THR A 374 3.72 31.29 15.91
CA THR A 374 2.75 32.32 16.34
C THR A 374 2.87 33.64 15.59
N ASP A 375 4.02 33.98 15.04
CA ASP A 375 4.30 35.20 14.29
C ASP A 375 4.11 35.02 12.77
N TRP A 376 3.74 33.80 12.29
CA TRP A 376 3.51 33.58 10.89
C TRP A 376 2.04 33.78 10.53
N GLN A 377 1.80 34.72 9.58
CA GLN A 377 0.44 34.96 9.13
C GLN A 377 -0.07 33.73 8.35
N GLU A 378 -1.30 33.31 8.60
CA GLU A 378 -1.87 32.10 8.02
C GLU A 378 -1.82 32.11 6.49
N ASN A 379 -2.13 33.23 5.83
CA ASN A 379 -2.08 33.32 4.37
C ASN A 379 -0.66 33.15 3.81
N ASP A 380 0.37 33.67 4.48
CA ASP A 380 1.76 33.53 4.06
C ASP A 380 2.24 32.09 4.28
N ALA A 381 1.82 31.48 5.39
CA ALA A 381 2.08 30.08 5.69
C ALA A 381 1.45 29.16 4.62
N MET A 382 0.19 29.39 4.29
CA MET A 382 -0.53 28.63 3.25
C MET A 382 0.19 28.76 1.91
N TYR A 383 0.52 29.97 1.48
CA TYR A 383 1.25 30.19 0.23
C TYR A 383 2.59 29.43 0.20
N THR A 384 3.30 29.37 1.32
CA THR A 384 4.57 28.64 1.43
C THR A 384 4.36 27.13 1.37
N LEU A 385 3.37 26.60 2.13
CA LEU A 385 3.12 25.16 2.21
C LEU A 385 2.57 24.59 0.89
N GLU A 386 1.83 25.36 0.12
CA GLU A 386 1.35 24.96 -1.22
C GLU A 386 2.50 24.81 -2.24
N GLN A 387 3.64 25.44 -2.01
CA GLN A 387 4.82 25.30 -2.87
C GLN A 387 5.62 24.02 -2.56
N ILE A 388 5.45 23.45 -1.37
CA ILE A 388 6.17 22.24 -0.98
C ILE A 388 5.76 21.07 -1.88
N PRO A 389 6.72 20.32 -2.44
CA PRO A 389 6.40 19.20 -3.31
C PRO A 389 5.71 18.09 -2.53
N VAL A 390 4.46 17.85 -2.87
CA VAL A 390 3.70 16.68 -2.43
C VAL A 390 3.62 15.67 -3.56
N LEU A 391 3.39 14.41 -3.21
CA LEU A 391 3.21 13.31 -4.16
C LEU A 391 1.84 13.43 -4.84
N HIS A 392 1.79 13.15 -6.14
CA HIS A 392 0.56 13.12 -6.93
C HIS A 392 0.23 11.67 -7.31
N GLY A 393 -0.83 11.15 -6.71
CA GLY A 393 -1.28 9.79 -6.97
C GLY A 393 -0.39 8.72 -6.34
N LEU A 394 -1.01 7.95 -5.47
CA LEU A 394 -0.44 6.71 -4.94
C LEU A 394 -1.27 5.54 -5.44
N MET A 395 -0.58 4.47 -5.86
CA MET A 395 -1.17 3.22 -6.29
C MET A 395 -0.50 2.07 -5.54
N ILE A 396 -1.07 1.70 -4.40
CA ILE A 396 -0.63 0.58 -3.57
C ILE A 396 -1.84 -0.34 -3.41
N ASN A 397 -1.90 -1.39 -4.21
CA ASN A 397 -3.03 -2.33 -4.26
C ASN A 397 -2.64 -3.72 -3.76
N GLU A 398 -1.79 -3.77 -2.75
CA GLU A 398 -1.40 -5.01 -2.11
C GLU A 398 -2.50 -5.41 -1.12
N ILE A 399 -3.29 -6.41 -1.50
CA ILE A 399 -4.36 -7.00 -0.70
C ILE A 399 -3.93 -8.44 -0.44
N VAL A 400 -3.61 -8.76 0.82
CA VAL A 400 -3.28 -10.12 1.28
C VAL A 400 -4.21 -10.48 2.43
#